data_b4f9c1ce63f5bfc26c316c6c3932212c
#
_entry.id   b4f9c1ce63f5bfc26c316c6c3932212c
#
_cell.length_a   1.000
_cell.length_b   1.000
_cell.length_c   1.000
_cell.angle_alpha   90.00
_cell.angle_beta   90.00
_cell.angle_gamma   90.00
#
_symmetry.space_group_name_H-M   'P 1'
#
loop_
_entity.id
_entity.type
_entity.pdbx_description
1 polymer ?
#
loop_
_entity_poly.entity_id
_entity_poly.type
_entity_poly.pdbx_seq_one_letter_code
_entity_poly.pdbx_strand_id
1 'polypeptide(L)'
;MYGTIAKIQVNPEKIADLEALSKRIDMAPGQMARYVFRMDANPHEFYLVAVFESREAYQANAASPEQHERFLELQAVLTAEPEWHDGEIVDVAVK
;
A
#
# COMPACT_ATOMS: atom_id res chain seq x y z
N MET A 1 -5.75 3.73 -15.76
CA MET A 1 -5.26 3.13 -14.51
C MET A 1 -5.24 4.16 -13.39
N TYR A 2 -5.40 3.70 -12.19
CA TYR A 2 -5.55 4.55 -11.01
C TYR A 2 -4.80 3.90 -9.84
N GLY A 3 -4.32 4.71 -8.92
CA GLY A 3 -3.61 4.12 -7.79
C GLY A 3 -3.41 5.06 -6.62
N THR A 4 -2.64 4.59 -5.67
CA THR A 4 -2.28 5.37 -4.50
C THR A 4 -0.79 5.23 -4.21
N ILE A 5 -0.24 6.30 -3.65
CA ILE A 5 1.11 6.31 -3.08
C ILE A 5 0.92 6.65 -1.61
N ALA A 6 1.25 5.73 -0.73
CA ALA A 6 1.07 5.92 0.70
C ALA A 6 2.41 6.01 1.40
N LYS A 7 2.61 7.07 2.18
CA LYS A 7 3.77 7.19 3.05
C LYS A 7 3.39 6.64 4.42
N ILE A 8 4.19 5.70 4.94
CA ILE A 8 3.96 5.10 6.25
C ILE A 8 5.21 5.15 7.11
N GLN A 9 5.03 5.31 8.42
CA GLN A 9 6.08 5.25 9.42
C GLN A 9 5.91 3.95 10.20
N VAL A 10 6.91 3.08 10.13
CA VAL A 10 6.84 1.73 10.71
C VAL A 10 7.61 1.68 12.03
N ASN A 11 7.03 1.03 13.02
CA ASN A 11 7.71 0.77 14.27
C ASN A 11 9.01 -0.03 13.97
N PRO A 12 10.18 0.46 14.40
CA PRO A 12 11.46 -0.21 14.13
C PRO A 12 11.51 -1.67 14.52
N GLU A 13 10.77 -2.05 15.56
CA GLU A 13 10.72 -3.43 16.06
C GLU A 13 9.78 -4.33 15.26
N LYS A 14 9.01 -3.74 14.32
CA LYS A 14 7.96 -4.43 13.55
C LYS A 14 8.18 -4.40 12.05
N ILE A 15 9.38 -4.09 11.60
CA ILE A 15 9.69 -4.06 10.15
C ILE A 15 9.56 -5.45 9.55
N ALA A 16 10.02 -6.49 10.25
CA ALA A 16 9.87 -7.87 9.78
C ALA A 16 8.38 -8.28 9.68
N ASP A 17 7.56 -7.78 10.59
CA ASP A 17 6.11 -8.03 10.58
C ASP A 17 5.46 -7.37 9.36
N LEU A 18 5.87 -6.16 8.99
CA LEU A 18 5.40 -5.49 7.78
C LEU A 18 5.76 -6.30 6.53
N GLU A 19 7.01 -6.75 6.44
CA GLU A 19 7.47 -7.54 5.30
C GLU A 19 6.70 -8.85 5.18
N ALA A 20 6.46 -9.54 6.30
CA ALA A 20 5.67 -10.76 6.32
C ALA A 20 4.22 -10.51 5.91
N LEU A 21 3.63 -9.41 6.38
CA LEU A 21 2.28 -9.00 6.02
C LEU A 21 2.16 -8.74 4.53
N SER A 22 3.09 -7.98 3.94
CA SER A 22 3.04 -7.63 2.53
C SER A 22 3.15 -8.86 1.62
N LYS A 23 3.89 -9.88 2.03
CA LYS A 23 4.02 -11.14 1.27
C LYS A 23 2.79 -12.04 1.38
N ARG A 24 2.03 -11.90 2.45
CA ARG A 24 0.86 -12.73 2.74
C ARG A 24 -0.42 -12.22 2.09
N ILE A 25 -0.51 -10.92 1.86
CA ILE A 25 -1.72 -10.29 1.31
C ILE A 25 -1.79 -10.52 -0.21
N ASP A 26 -2.89 -11.14 -0.65
CA ASP A 26 -3.17 -11.34 -2.07
C ASP A 26 -3.56 -10.03 -2.76
N MET A 27 -3.43 -10.02 -4.08
CA MET A 27 -3.91 -8.91 -4.91
C MET A 27 -5.42 -8.80 -4.82
N ALA A 28 -5.93 -7.58 -4.66
CA ALA A 28 -7.35 -7.31 -4.69
C ALA A 28 -7.92 -7.41 -6.10
N PRO A 29 -9.25 -7.61 -6.26
CA PRO A 29 -9.87 -7.56 -7.59
C PRO A 29 -9.55 -6.24 -8.28
N GLY A 30 -9.07 -6.31 -9.52
CA GLY A 30 -8.69 -5.14 -10.32
C GLY A 30 -7.34 -4.52 -9.95
N GLN A 31 -6.66 -5.03 -8.96
CA GLN A 31 -5.31 -4.59 -8.62
C GLN A 31 -4.31 -5.22 -9.58
N MET A 32 -3.45 -4.39 -10.17
CA MET A 32 -2.48 -4.81 -11.18
C MET A 32 -1.08 -4.95 -10.62
N ALA A 33 -0.72 -4.15 -9.62
CA ALA A 33 0.61 -4.15 -9.06
C ALA A 33 0.62 -3.58 -7.64
N ARG A 34 1.63 -3.96 -6.88
CA ARG A 34 1.90 -3.42 -5.57
C ARG A 34 3.40 -3.37 -5.36
N TYR A 35 3.90 -2.22 -4.91
CA TYR A 35 5.31 -2.03 -4.59
C TYR A 35 5.45 -1.54 -3.17
N VAL A 36 6.41 -2.08 -2.45
CA VAL A 36 6.73 -1.66 -1.09
C VAL A 36 8.17 -1.15 -1.10
N PHE A 37 8.35 0.14 -0.84
CA PHE A 37 9.65 0.80 -0.85
C PHE A 37 10.10 1.07 0.58
N ARG A 38 11.30 0.66 0.91
CA ARG A 38 11.96 1.10 2.13
C ARG A 38 12.89 2.26 1.78
N MET A 39 12.73 3.40 2.45
CA MET A 39 13.50 4.59 2.10
C MET A 39 14.94 4.50 2.63
N ASP A 40 15.90 4.88 1.80
CA ASP A 40 17.31 4.88 2.17
C ASP A 40 17.62 5.92 3.24
N ALA A 41 17.02 7.09 3.12
CA ALA A 41 17.27 8.21 4.04
C ALA A 41 16.71 7.95 5.44
N ASN A 42 15.65 7.15 5.55
CA ASN A 42 15.01 6.81 6.81
C ASN A 42 14.48 5.37 6.74
N PRO A 43 15.22 4.39 7.31
CA PRO A 43 14.85 2.97 7.22
C PRO A 43 13.54 2.58 7.88
N HIS A 44 12.91 3.50 8.64
CA HIS A 44 11.61 3.28 9.26
C HIS A 44 10.47 3.86 8.44
N GLU A 45 10.80 4.56 7.35
CA GLU A 45 9.82 5.15 6.44
C GLU A 45 9.70 4.30 5.20
N PHE A 46 8.47 3.97 4.85
CA PHE A 46 8.16 3.16 3.67
C PHE A 46 7.16 3.89 2.80
N TYR A 47 7.22 3.62 1.52
CA TYR A 47 6.18 4.03 0.57
C TYR A 47 5.54 2.79 0.00
N LEU A 48 4.21 2.77 -0.01
CA LEU A 48 3.42 1.72 -0.64
C LEU A 48 2.83 2.29 -1.92
N VAL A 49 2.96 1.54 -3.01
CA VAL A 49 2.34 1.92 -4.27
C VAL A 49 1.40 0.79 -4.66
N ALA A 50 0.14 1.11 -4.87
CA ALA A 50 -0.86 0.16 -5.37
C ALA A 50 -1.45 0.68 -6.65
N VAL A 51 -1.48 -0.16 -7.68
CA VAL A 51 -1.98 0.18 -9.02
C VAL A 51 -3.20 -0.66 -9.32
N PHE A 52 -4.29 0.00 -9.72
CA PHE A 52 -5.56 -0.63 -10.08
C PHE A 52 -5.90 -0.33 -11.55
N GLU A 53 -6.66 -1.21 -12.16
CA GLU A 53 -7.09 -1.05 -13.55
C GLU A 53 -7.94 0.19 -13.76
N SER A 54 -8.69 0.62 -12.73
CA SER A 54 -9.59 1.78 -12.79
C SER A 54 -9.80 2.40 -11.43
N ARG A 55 -10.28 3.64 -11.42
CA ARG A 55 -10.69 4.32 -10.19
C ARG A 55 -11.80 3.56 -9.48
N GLU A 56 -12.75 3.02 -10.24
CA GLU A 56 -13.87 2.25 -9.71
C GLU A 56 -13.39 0.99 -8.98
N ALA A 57 -12.42 0.28 -9.56
CA ALA A 57 -11.83 -0.89 -8.91
C ALA A 57 -11.11 -0.53 -7.61
N TYR A 58 -10.38 0.59 -7.61
CA TYR A 58 -9.72 1.09 -6.41
C TYR A 58 -10.73 1.42 -5.31
N GLN A 59 -11.80 2.16 -5.68
CA GLN A 59 -12.83 2.56 -4.72
C GLN A 59 -13.60 1.35 -4.18
N ALA A 60 -13.91 0.37 -5.02
CA ALA A 60 -14.56 -0.86 -4.59
C ALA A 60 -13.71 -1.62 -3.58
N ASN A 61 -12.39 -1.69 -3.81
CA ASN A 61 -11.47 -2.32 -2.86
C ASN A 61 -11.42 -1.54 -1.54
N ALA A 62 -11.32 -0.21 -1.60
CA ALA A 62 -11.26 0.63 -0.41
C ALA A 62 -12.50 0.49 0.48
N ALA A 63 -13.65 0.19 -0.12
CA ALA A 63 -14.91 -0.01 0.59
C ALA A 63 -15.12 -1.45 1.05
N SER A 64 -14.23 -2.39 0.70
CA SER A 64 -14.42 -3.80 1.00
C SER A 64 -14.10 -4.14 2.46
N PRO A 65 -14.80 -5.12 3.06
CA PRO A 65 -14.46 -5.61 4.40
C PRO A 65 -13.06 -6.19 4.48
N GLU A 66 -12.60 -6.85 3.42
CA GLU A 66 -11.27 -7.46 3.34
C GLU A 66 -10.18 -6.40 3.45
N GLN A 67 -10.37 -5.27 2.76
CA GLN A 67 -9.42 -4.16 2.82
C GLN A 67 -9.40 -3.52 4.20
N HIS A 68 -10.55 -3.41 4.86
CA HIS A 68 -10.62 -2.90 6.22
C HIS A 68 -9.79 -3.76 7.18
N GLU A 69 -9.90 -5.07 7.08
CA GLU A 69 -9.10 -6.00 7.90
C GLU A 69 -7.61 -5.86 7.63
N ARG A 70 -7.21 -5.74 6.35
CA ARG A 70 -5.82 -5.51 5.96
C ARG A 70 -5.28 -4.20 6.52
N PHE A 71 -6.10 -3.17 6.50
CA PHE A 71 -5.73 -1.86 7.05
C PHE A 71 -5.49 -1.95 8.56
N LEU A 72 -6.32 -2.68 9.29
CA LEU A 72 -6.13 -2.88 10.73
C LEU A 72 -4.82 -3.62 11.03
N GLU A 73 -4.48 -4.62 10.25
CA GLU A 73 -3.22 -5.33 10.39
C GLU A 73 -2.02 -4.42 10.10
N LEU A 74 -2.12 -3.59 9.06
CA LEU A 74 -1.10 -2.60 8.74
C LEU A 74 -0.95 -1.59 9.88
N GLN A 75 -2.05 -1.05 10.36
CA GLN A 75 -2.07 -0.05 11.41
C GLN A 75 -1.34 -0.52 12.68
N ALA A 76 -1.41 -1.82 12.97
CA ALA A 76 -0.76 -2.42 14.16
C ALA A 76 0.77 -2.31 14.12
N VAL A 77 1.39 -2.13 12.96
CA VAL A 77 2.85 -2.01 12.82
C VAL A 77 3.32 -0.57 12.62
N LEU A 78 2.40 0.39 12.55
CA LEU A 78 2.72 1.80 12.30
C LEU A 78 2.84 2.61 13.58
N THR A 79 3.64 3.70 13.50
CA THR A 79 3.79 4.67 14.59
C THR A 79 3.01 5.96 14.35
N ALA A 80 2.42 6.10 13.15
CA ALA A 80 1.65 7.28 12.76
C ALA A 80 0.60 6.89 11.72
N GLU A 81 -0.39 7.74 11.50
CA GLU A 81 -1.38 7.54 10.45
C GLU A 81 -0.71 7.59 9.07
N PRO A 82 -1.11 6.71 8.14
CA PRO A 82 -0.61 6.76 6.78
C PRO A 82 -1.01 8.06 6.07
N GLU A 83 -0.13 8.54 5.18
CA GLU A 83 -0.47 9.62 4.26
C GLU A 83 -0.80 9.01 2.90
N TRP A 84 -2.06 9.11 2.52
CA TRP A 84 -2.54 8.55 1.25
C TRP A 84 -2.59 9.64 0.18
N HIS A 85 -2.03 9.32 -1.00
CA HIS A 85 -2.04 10.20 -2.16
C HIS A 85 -2.61 9.43 -3.34
N ASP A 86 -3.89 9.62 -3.60
CA ASP A 86 -4.60 8.93 -4.68
C ASP A 86 -4.51 9.73 -5.98
N GLY A 87 -4.39 9.05 -7.08
CA GLY A 87 -4.29 9.73 -8.37
C GLY A 87 -4.45 8.82 -9.56
N GLU A 88 -4.66 9.47 -10.71
CA GLU A 88 -4.72 8.79 -12.00
C GLU A 88 -3.30 8.58 -12.53
N ILE A 89 -3.05 7.38 -13.06
CA ILE A 89 -1.78 7.08 -13.71
C ILE A 89 -1.86 7.56 -15.15
N VAL A 90 -1.05 8.55 -15.48
CA VAL A 90 -1.10 9.22 -16.80
C VAL A 90 -0.08 8.68 -17.79
N ASP A 91 0.89 7.92 -17.33
CA ASP A 91 1.91 7.32 -18.19
C ASP A 91 2.51 6.10 -17.52
N VAL A 92 2.74 5.05 -18.28
CA VAL A 92 3.42 3.82 -17.82
C VAL A 92 4.46 3.45 -18.85
N ALA A 93 5.67 3.26 -18.39
CA ALA A 93 6.75 2.71 -19.19
C ALA A 93 7.36 1.53 -18.45
N VAL A 94 7.42 0.40 -19.12
CA VAL A 94 8.00 -0.84 -18.57
C VAL A 94 9.02 -1.37 -19.56
N LYS A 95 10.15 -1.83 -19.04
CA LYS A 95 11.23 -2.35 -19.87
C LYS A 95 11.10 -3.86 -20.08
#